data_0277db15ce2b3fcbe34bc90f86aea205
#
_entry.id   0277db15ce2b3fcbe34bc90f86aea205
#
_cell.length_a   1.000
_cell.length_b   1.000
_cell.length_c   1.000
_cell.angle_alpha   90.00
_cell.angle_beta   90.00
_cell.angle_gamma   90.00
#
_symmetry.space_group_name_H-M   'P 1'
#
loop_
_entity.id
_entity.type
_entity.pdbx_description
1 polymer ?
#
loop_
_entity_poly.entity_id
_entity_poly.type
_entity_poly.pdbx_seq_one_letter_code
_entity_poly.pdbx_strand_id
1 'polypeptide(L)'
;MVEERFLNETYVKIKRQEIKYGITHNGVFHADDVLCSALLKKINPNIKIIRTNDVSPYFERKDCIVFDIGMGKYDHHQSLEEKVKRDDDTPYCALGLLWKEIGKSYLLDILYNSRSYITKIWEYIDTNYIYKYDYTDNYGLYTLEFDDTYLIKNANPNFLEDNTDPSFFETALAIGDILLEKYILIGWTLYAYGEIPDFHKKQIEEYDTILENYKKTQIQREEELNNNLETIKTKFENELKSNDILLGTQTTLNKINSISQNLPYFVLNKFYPISRLFRFKTAPISEKNDFKPVIEPKCFIISPSIRDEGFQINKIYDYTLEDVFNYLPDKIQKDITFIHSNGITATSKILASAITLVNTTVILKTNQKIYQAFLEGYNKPLTEKEKYNLSFLENALLDTSLNNPEVFDKILSQNDKKYLKDAFNRIKQYNILF
;
A
#
# COMPACT_ATOMS: atom_id res chain seq x y z
N MET A 1 -29.34 4.95 29.55
CA MET A 1 -28.36 3.92 29.08
C MET A 1 -29.13 2.87 28.29
N VAL A 2 -28.57 2.47 27.14
CA VAL A 2 -29.12 1.37 26.33
C VAL A 2 -28.89 0.07 27.11
N GLU A 3 -29.93 -0.81 27.18
CA GLU A 3 -29.71 -2.14 27.73
C GLU A 3 -28.77 -2.92 26.82
N GLU A 4 -27.70 -3.48 27.39
CA GLU A 4 -26.63 -4.16 26.64
C GLU A 4 -27.11 -5.30 25.76
N ARG A 5 -28.28 -5.92 26.07
CA ARG A 5 -28.91 -6.95 25.23
C ARG A 5 -29.26 -6.50 23.80
N PHE A 6 -29.27 -5.20 23.53
CA PHE A 6 -29.51 -4.61 22.22
C PHE A 6 -28.20 -4.19 21.50
N LEU A 7 -27.06 -4.37 22.17
CA LEU A 7 -25.75 -4.02 21.64
C LEU A 7 -25.01 -5.28 21.15
N ASN A 8 -24.13 -5.08 20.18
CA ASN A 8 -23.26 -6.13 19.70
C ASN A 8 -22.30 -6.61 20.82
N GLU A 9 -22.04 -7.91 20.89
CA GLU A 9 -21.22 -8.53 21.93
C GLU A 9 -19.78 -7.97 21.95
N THR A 10 -19.18 -7.81 20.77
CA THR A 10 -17.82 -7.23 20.65
C THR A 10 -17.78 -5.81 21.18
N TYR A 11 -18.78 -4.99 20.82
CA TYR A 11 -18.93 -3.64 21.34
C TYR A 11 -19.01 -3.62 22.88
N VAL A 12 -19.83 -4.47 23.46
CA VAL A 12 -20.01 -4.57 24.93
C VAL A 12 -18.69 -4.95 25.60
N LYS A 13 -17.95 -5.92 25.04
CA LYS A 13 -16.64 -6.31 25.57
C LYS A 13 -15.61 -5.18 25.54
N ILE A 14 -15.60 -4.38 24.46
CA ILE A 14 -14.72 -3.20 24.37
C ILE A 14 -15.11 -2.16 25.43
N LYS A 15 -16.40 -1.84 25.53
CA LYS A 15 -16.95 -0.86 26.47
C LYS A 15 -16.70 -1.25 27.93
N ARG A 16 -16.85 -2.52 28.27
CA ARG A 16 -16.58 -3.06 29.61
C ARG A 16 -15.10 -3.25 29.93
N GLN A 17 -14.21 -2.90 29.00
CA GLN A 17 -12.76 -3.06 29.12
C GLN A 17 -12.33 -4.55 29.27
N GLU A 18 -13.17 -5.48 28.81
CA GLU A 18 -12.77 -6.88 28.67
C GLU A 18 -11.79 -7.03 27.52
N ILE A 19 -11.97 -6.26 26.42
CA ILE A 19 -10.97 -6.05 25.38
C ILE A 19 -10.13 -4.84 25.80
N LYS A 20 -8.84 -5.08 26.06
CA LYS A 20 -7.88 -4.10 26.57
C LYS A 20 -6.88 -3.64 25.54
N TYR A 21 -6.72 -4.40 24.46
CA TYR A 21 -5.71 -4.17 23.45
C TYR A 21 -6.32 -4.18 22.05
N GLY A 22 -5.99 -3.17 21.28
CA GLY A 22 -6.17 -3.16 19.82
C GLY A 22 -4.82 -3.45 19.17
N ILE A 23 -4.76 -4.43 18.29
CA ILE A 23 -3.52 -4.88 17.65
C ILE A 23 -3.60 -4.62 16.18
N THR A 24 -2.64 -3.89 15.62
CA THR A 24 -2.54 -3.61 14.19
C THR A 24 -1.08 -3.67 13.71
N HIS A 25 -0.86 -3.57 12.41
CA HIS A 25 0.48 -3.63 11.82
C HIS A 25 1.37 -2.45 12.24
N ASN A 26 2.67 -2.67 12.24
CA ASN A 26 3.67 -1.62 12.42
C ASN A 26 4.07 -0.97 11.07
N GLY A 27 4.97 0.01 11.10
CA GLY A 27 5.49 0.70 9.92
C GLY A 27 4.59 1.83 9.47
N VAL A 28 4.39 1.99 8.15
CA VAL A 28 3.49 3.00 7.58
C VAL A 28 2.06 2.67 7.96
N PHE A 29 1.36 3.62 8.56
CA PHE A 29 -0.06 3.46 8.86
C PHE A 29 -0.93 4.01 7.71
N HIS A 30 -2.11 3.44 7.58
CA HIS A 30 -3.12 3.81 6.60
C HIS A 30 -4.33 4.47 7.29
N ALA A 31 -5.32 4.86 6.49
CA ALA A 31 -6.49 5.52 7.06
C ALA A 31 -7.39 4.55 7.84
N ASP A 32 -7.47 3.31 7.41
CA ASP A 32 -8.34 2.31 7.99
C ASP A 32 -7.83 1.79 9.34
N ASP A 33 -6.53 1.50 9.51
CA ASP A 33 -5.96 1.11 10.81
C ASP A 33 -6.01 2.26 11.83
N VAL A 34 -5.78 3.51 11.37
CA VAL A 34 -5.89 4.70 12.22
C VAL A 34 -7.32 4.92 12.68
N LEU A 35 -8.30 4.86 11.77
CA LEU A 35 -9.72 5.06 12.12
C LEU A 35 -10.30 3.91 12.95
N CYS A 36 -9.86 2.67 12.73
CA CYS A 36 -10.15 1.55 13.64
C CYS A 36 -9.65 1.86 15.05
N SER A 37 -8.40 2.32 15.15
CA SER A 37 -7.78 2.68 16.44
C SER A 37 -8.52 3.83 17.13
N ALA A 38 -8.91 4.87 16.38
CA ALA A 38 -9.69 5.99 16.89
C ALA A 38 -11.07 5.56 17.37
N LEU A 39 -11.79 4.72 16.59
CA LEU A 39 -13.09 4.18 16.97
C LEU A 39 -13.02 3.34 18.26
N LEU A 40 -12.01 2.48 18.37
CA LEU A 40 -11.79 1.67 19.57
C LEU A 40 -11.53 2.54 20.80
N LYS A 41 -10.73 3.61 20.66
CA LYS A 41 -10.45 4.57 21.75
C LYS A 41 -11.68 5.39 22.13
N LYS A 42 -12.56 5.71 21.19
CA LYS A 42 -13.85 6.38 21.51
C LYS A 42 -14.77 5.50 22.35
N ILE A 43 -14.76 4.18 22.12
CA ILE A 43 -15.57 3.23 22.89
C ILE A 43 -14.93 2.94 24.26
N ASN A 44 -13.60 2.77 24.27
CA ASN A 44 -12.80 2.52 25.48
C ASN A 44 -11.54 3.40 25.48
N PRO A 45 -11.54 4.57 26.13
CA PRO A 45 -10.36 5.46 26.16
C PRO A 45 -9.10 4.80 26.77
N ASN A 46 -9.25 3.75 27.56
CA ASN A 46 -8.15 3.03 28.20
C ASN A 46 -7.57 1.91 27.31
N ILE A 47 -8.15 1.64 26.16
CA ILE A 47 -7.63 0.63 25.24
C ILE A 47 -6.22 1.00 24.77
N LYS A 48 -5.30 0.04 24.82
CA LYS A 48 -3.93 0.23 24.34
C LYS A 48 -3.84 -0.26 22.88
N ILE A 49 -3.45 0.62 21.99
CA ILE A 49 -3.16 0.24 20.60
C ILE A 49 -1.71 -0.22 20.55
N ILE A 50 -1.50 -1.45 20.10
CA ILE A 50 -0.18 -2.06 19.91
C ILE A 50 0.01 -2.23 18.41
N ARG A 51 1.09 -1.64 17.89
CA ARG A 51 1.50 -1.78 16.51
C ARG A 51 2.66 -2.79 16.46
N THR A 52 2.46 -3.88 15.74
CA THR A 52 3.42 -4.99 15.67
C THR A 52 3.38 -5.67 14.31
N ASN A 53 4.47 -6.36 13.95
CA ASN A 53 4.52 -7.22 12.76
C ASN A 53 4.28 -8.70 13.11
N ASP A 54 4.37 -9.05 14.40
CA ASP A 54 4.06 -10.40 14.89
C ASP A 54 2.77 -10.37 15.72
N VAL A 55 1.70 -10.91 15.15
CA VAL A 55 0.40 -11.03 15.82
C VAL A 55 0.19 -12.39 16.47
N SER A 56 1.08 -13.34 16.27
CA SER A 56 0.96 -14.71 16.80
C SER A 56 0.71 -14.76 18.33
N PRO A 57 1.30 -13.87 19.17
CA PRO A 57 1.03 -13.85 20.60
C PRO A 57 -0.37 -13.41 20.98
N TYR A 58 -1.14 -12.84 20.03
CA TYR A 58 -2.43 -12.21 20.30
C TYR A 58 -3.64 -12.98 19.77
N PHE A 59 -3.46 -13.94 18.85
CA PHE A 59 -4.57 -14.67 18.22
C PHE A 59 -5.48 -15.42 19.21
N GLU A 60 -4.92 -16.03 20.24
CA GLU A 60 -5.69 -16.79 21.21
C GLU A 60 -6.16 -15.96 22.42
N ARG A 61 -5.75 -14.71 22.50
CA ARG A 61 -6.11 -13.83 23.60
C ARG A 61 -7.52 -13.30 23.45
N LYS A 62 -8.32 -13.42 24.51
CA LYS A 62 -9.70 -12.92 24.56
C LYS A 62 -9.81 -11.43 24.89
N ASP A 63 -8.73 -10.82 25.37
CA ASP A 63 -8.64 -9.41 25.74
C ASP A 63 -8.06 -8.52 24.63
N CYS A 64 -7.89 -9.06 23.43
CA CYS A 64 -7.39 -8.38 22.25
C CYS A 64 -8.41 -8.36 21.11
N ILE A 65 -8.35 -7.29 20.31
CA ILE A 65 -8.96 -7.21 18.99
C ILE A 65 -7.85 -6.96 17.97
N VAL A 66 -7.70 -7.84 16.98
CA VAL A 66 -6.68 -7.75 15.93
C VAL A 66 -7.38 -7.25 14.66
N PHE A 67 -6.83 -6.23 14.02
CA PHE A 67 -7.38 -5.60 12.82
C PHE A 67 -6.26 -5.17 11.88
N ASP A 68 -6.56 -5.18 10.58
CA ASP A 68 -5.66 -4.80 9.49
C ASP A 68 -4.31 -5.57 9.47
N ILE A 69 -4.30 -6.76 10.04
CA ILE A 69 -3.16 -7.68 10.06
C ILE A 69 -3.61 -9.07 10.53
N GLY A 70 -2.89 -10.12 10.07
CA GLY A 70 -3.00 -11.47 10.63
C GLY A 70 -4.07 -12.34 10.01
N MET A 71 -4.69 -11.94 8.90
CA MET A 71 -5.69 -12.68 8.14
C MET A 71 -6.95 -13.05 8.96
N GLY A 72 -7.22 -12.30 10.05
CA GLY A 72 -8.34 -12.53 10.95
C GLY A 72 -9.63 -11.83 10.52
N LYS A 73 -10.58 -11.75 11.46
CA LYS A 73 -11.95 -11.25 11.24
C LYS A 73 -11.99 -9.80 10.72
N TYR A 74 -11.09 -8.94 11.15
CA TYR A 74 -11.02 -7.52 10.80
C TYR A 74 -9.77 -7.21 9.98
N ASP A 75 -9.29 -8.19 9.23
CA ASP A 75 -8.24 -8.03 8.25
C ASP A 75 -8.82 -8.22 6.85
N HIS A 76 -8.29 -7.52 5.88
CA HIS A 76 -8.77 -7.53 4.50
C HIS A 76 -7.70 -7.98 3.48
N HIS A 77 -6.56 -8.49 3.96
CA HIS A 77 -5.43 -8.92 3.12
C HIS A 77 -5.55 -10.33 2.55
N GLN A 78 -6.69 -11.01 2.76
CA GLN A 78 -7.00 -12.32 2.17
C GLN A 78 -7.03 -12.24 0.64
N SER A 79 -7.08 -13.40 -0.03
CA SER A 79 -7.28 -13.46 -1.48
C SER A 79 -8.57 -12.76 -1.91
N LEU A 80 -8.62 -12.25 -3.13
CA LEU A 80 -9.81 -11.54 -3.65
C LEU A 80 -11.10 -12.37 -3.58
N GLU A 81 -10.99 -13.71 -3.63
CA GLU A 81 -12.12 -14.65 -3.54
C GLU A 81 -12.63 -14.76 -2.11
N GLU A 82 -11.75 -14.63 -1.12
CA GLU A 82 -12.06 -14.78 0.31
C GLU A 82 -12.45 -13.46 1.00
N LYS A 83 -12.19 -12.32 0.35
CA LYS A 83 -12.54 -11.01 0.91
C LYS A 83 -14.03 -10.85 1.12
N VAL A 84 -14.41 -10.35 2.28
CA VAL A 84 -15.78 -9.89 2.53
C VAL A 84 -16.03 -8.63 1.70
N LYS A 85 -17.11 -8.65 0.91
CA LYS A 85 -17.45 -7.57 -0.02
C LYS A 85 -18.76 -6.90 0.35
N ARG A 86 -18.92 -5.68 -0.13
CA ARG A 86 -20.19 -4.95 -0.17
C ARG A 86 -21.09 -5.49 -1.29
N ASP A 87 -22.33 -5.01 -1.35
CA ASP A 87 -23.30 -5.44 -2.37
C ASP A 87 -22.89 -5.06 -3.80
N ASP A 88 -22.01 -4.10 -3.96
CA ASP A 88 -21.44 -3.65 -5.24
C ASP A 88 -20.08 -4.29 -5.57
N ASP A 89 -19.73 -5.39 -4.91
CA ASP A 89 -18.46 -6.11 -5.02
C ASP A 89 -17.22 -5.36 -4.49
N THR A 90 -17.36 -4.17 -3.91
CA THR A 90 -16.25 -3.45 -3.27
C THR A 90 -15.80 -4.21 -2.02
N PRO A 91 -14.54 -4.62 -1.90
CA PRO A 91 -14.05 -5.26 -0.68
C PRO A 91 -14.06 -4.28 0.49
N TYR A 92 -14.42 -4.78 1.68
CA TYR A 92 -14.24 -4.01 2.90
C TYR A 92 -12.75 -3.88 3.25
N CYS A 93 -12.32 -2.70 3.74
CA CYS A 93 -11.07 -2.54 4.47
C CYS A 93 -11.27 -2.87 5.96
N ALA A 94 -10.23 -2.80 6.77
CA ALA A 94 -10.33 -3.10 8.20
C ALA A 94 -11.37 -2.22 8.92
N LEU A 95 -11.43 -0.92 8.59
CA LEU A 95 -12.42 0.01 9.13
C LEU A 95 -13.85 -0.41 8.75
N GLY A 96 -14.09 -0.75 7.48
CA GLY A 96 -15.40 -1.16 7.02
C GLY A 96 -15.90 -2.42 7.72
N LEU A 97 -15.02 -3.42 7.92
CA LEU A 97 -15.33 -4.64 8.67
C LEU A 97 -15.70 -4.35 10.13
N LEU A 98 -14.91 -3.51 10.80
CA LEU A 98 -15.17 -3.13 12.19
C LEU A 98 -16.44 -2.29 12.32
N TRP A 99 -16.64 -1.29 11.45
CA TRP A 99 -17.82 -0.44 11.42
C TRP A 99 -19.10 -1.24 11.18
N LYS A 100 -19.08 -2.17 10.25
CA LYS A 100 -20.19 -3.09 9.97
C LYS A 100 -20.64 -3.83 11.22
N GLU A 101 -19.70 -4.25 12.06
CA GLU A 101 -20.02 -5.04 13.25
C GLU A 101 -20.45 -4.19 14.44
N ILE A 102 -19.68 -3.15 14.78
CA ILE A 102 -19.89 -2.42 16.03
C ILE A 102 -20.47 -1.01 15.85
N GLY A 103 -20.47 -0.47 14.63
CA GLY A 103 -20.84 0.93 14.38
C GLY A 103 -22.27 1.29 14.82
N LYS A 104 -23.26 0.40 14.55
CA LYS A 104 -24.64 0.62 15.01
C LYS A 104 -24.75 0.63 16.54
N SER A 105 -24.03 -0.25 17.22
CA SER A 105 -24.01 -0.29 18.68
C SER A 105 -23.36 0.92 19.28
N TYR A 106 -22.28 1.40 18.70
CA TYR A 106 -21.61 2.62 19.09
C TYR A 106 -22.55 3.84 18.95
N LEU A 107 -23.20 4.01 17.79
CA LEU A 107 -24.15 5.09 17.56
C LEU A 107 -25.36 5.01 18.49
N LEU A 108 -25.89 3.80 18.73
CA LEU A 108 -27.01 3.59 19.62
C LEU A 108 -26.68 4.01 21.07
N ASP A 109 -25.46 3.78 21.50
CA ASP A 109 -25.00 4.13 22.84
C ASP A 109 -24.83 5.63 23.04
N ILE A 110 -24.17 6.31 22.07
CA ILE A 110 -23.89 7.76 22.17
C ILE A 110 -25.08 8.63 21.76
N LEU A 111 -25.96 8.15 20.88
CA LEU A 111 -27.11 8.88 20.34
C LEU A 111 -28.45 8.28 20.84
N TYR A 112 -28.51 7.84 22.09
CA TYR A 112 -29.68 7.13 22.66
C TYR A 112 -31.02 7.82 22.40
N ASN A 113 -31.06 9.15 22.49
CA ASN A 113 -32.28 9.93 22.25
C ASN A 113 -32.75 9.92 20.78
N SER A 114 -31.90 9.50 19.86
CA SER A 114 -32.18 9.40 18.42
C SER A 114 -32.35 7.93 17.96
N ARG A 115 -32.68 7.03 18.86
CA ARG A 115 -32.74 5.57 18.63
C ARG A 115 -33.52 5.18 17.38
N SER A 116 -34.63 5.86 17.08
CA SER A 116 -35.45 5.60 15.88
C SER A 116 -34.72 5.85 14.56
N TYR A 117 -33.65 6.64 14.57
CA TYR A 117 -32.90 7.03 13.38
C TYR A 117 -31.52 6.32 13.25
N ILE A 118 -31.11 5.53 14.24
CA ILE A 118 -29.77 4.95 14.30
C ILE A 118 -29.40 4.16 13.03
N THR A 119 -30.31 3.37 12.50
CA THR A 119 -30.03 2.63 11.25
C THR A 119 -29.78 3.57 10.08
N LYS A 120 -30.59 4.63 9.93
CA LYS A 120 -30.40 5.62 8.85
C LYS A 120 -29.14 6.45 9.04
N ILE A 121 -28.81 6.82 10.27
CA ILE A 121 -27.56 7.53 10.59
C ILE A 121 -26.36 6.64 10.26
N TRP A 122 -26.40 5.36 10.65
CA TRP A 122 -25.37 4.41 10.35
C TRP A 122 -25.19 4.23 8.84
N GLU A 123 -26.28 4.02 8.08
CA GLU A 123 -26.28 3.87 6.63
C GLU A 123 -25.71 5.13 5.94
N TYR A 124 -26.07 6.32 6.43
CA TYR A 124 -25.55 7.58 5.91
C TYR A 124 -24.02 7.67 6.08
N ILE A 125 -23.53 7.39 7.30
CA ILE A 125 -22.09 7.42 7.60
C ILE A 125 -21.36 6.36 6.80
N ASP A 126 -21.91 5.13 6.73
CA ASP A 126 -21.34 4.03 5.98
C ASP A 126 -21.19 4.37 4.50
N THR A 127 -22.26 4.89 3.87
CA THR A 127 -22.27 5.18 2.43
C THR A 127 -21.44 6.40 2.07
N ASN A 128 -21.47 7.48 2.89
CA ASN A 128 -20.84 8.74 2.51
C ASN A 128 -19.38 8.86 2.96
N TYR A 129 -18.96 8.08 3.95
CA TYR A 129 -17.63 8.16 4.53
C TYR A 129 -16.90 6.80 4.55
N ILE A 130 -17.43 5.77 5.21
CA ILE A 130 -16.73 4.50 5.38
C ILE A 130 -16.48 3.80 4.04
N TYR A 131 -17.47 3.78 3.16
CA TYR A 131 -17.33 3.23 1.81
C TYR A 131 -16.15 3.81 1.05
N LYS A 132 -15.86 5.09 1.20
CA LYS A 132 -14.74 5.74 0.51
C LYS A 132 -13.39 5.23 1.00
N TYR A 133 -13.26 4.89 2.29
CA TYR A 133 -12.07 4.23 2.81
C TYR A 133 -11.91 2.82 2.27
N ASP A 134 -13.01 2.02 2.23
CA ASP A 134 -13.00 0.70 1.63
C ASP A 134 -12.53 0.74 0.18
N TYR A 135 -13.06 1.67 -0.59
CA TYR A 135 -12.73 1.83 -2.00
C TYR A 135 -11.27 2.28 -2.20
N THR A 136 -10.85 3.30 -1.47
CA THR A 136 -9.51 3.88 -1.62
C THR A 136 -8.41 2.90 -1.19
N ASP A 137 -8.62 2.18 -0.12
CA ASP A 137 -7.64 1.24 0.40
C ASP A 137 -7.45 0.04 -0.55
N ASN A 138 -8.53 -0.51 -1.07
CA ASN A 138 -8.46 -1.66 -1.97
C ASN A 138 -8.01 -1.31 -3.39
N TYR A 139 -8.35 -0.14 -3.92
CA TYR A 139 -8.09 0.22 -5.32
C TYR A 139 -7.00 1.29 -5.49
N GLY A 140 -6.54 1.91 -4.41
CA GLY A 140 -5.51 2.94 -4.45
C GLY A 140 -5.90 4.21 -5.23
N LEU A 141 -7.18 4.39 -5.50
CA LEU A 141 -7.71 5.52 -6.25
C LEU A 141 -8.06 6.65 -5.29
N TYR A 142 -7.30 7.74 -5.38
CA TYR A 142 -7.64 8.98 -4.69
C TYR A 142 -8.60 9.78 -5.58
N THR A 143 -9.84 9.95 -5.13
CA THR A 143 -10.72 10.93 -5.75
C THR A 143 -10.35 12.31 -5.23
N LEU A 144 -10.33 13.34 -6.09
CA LEU A 144 -10.04 14.74 -5.70
C LEU A 144 -11.03 15.28 -4.64
N GLU A 145 -12.16 14.60 -4.46
CA GLU A 145 -13.24 14.97 -3.55
C GLU A 145 -13.09 14.37 -2.13
N PHE A 146 -12.16 13.40 -1.93
CA PHE A 146 -11.99 12.70 -0.65
C PHE A 146 -10.56 12.86 -0.13
N ASP A 147 -10.31 13.98 0.54
CA ASP A 147 -9.00 14.41 1.03
C ASP A 147 -8.60 13.80 2.40
N ASP A 148 -9.57 13.19 3.11
CA ASP A 148 -9.37 12.72 4.49
C ASP A 148 -8.40 11.54 4.58
N THR A 149 -8.42 10.62 3.61
CA THR A 149 -7.44 9.52 3.52
C THR A 149 -6.01 10.05 3.35
N TYR A 150 -5.87 11.09 2.52
CA TYR A 150 -4.59 11.72 2.25
C TYR A 150 -4.06 12.45 3.48
N LEU A 151 -4.95 13.09 4.25
CA LEU A 151 -4.59 13.77 5.49
C LEU A 151 -4.01 12.80 6.53
N ILE A 152 -4.63 11.63 6.72
CA ILE A 152 -4.11 10.59 7.61
C ILE A 152 -2.79 10.04 7.08
N LYS A 153 -2.72 9.69 5.80
CA LYS A 153 -1.51 9.15 5.17
C LYS A 153 -0.31 10.09 5.29
N ASN A 154 -0.53 11.39 5.14
CA ASN A 154 0.54 12.39 5.23
C ASN A 154 0.98 12.69 6.67
N ALA A 155 0.27 12.18 7.68
CA ALA A 155 0.75 12.20 9.05
C ALA A 155 1.90 11.22 9.29
N ASN A 156 2.12 10.23 8.41
CA ASN A 156 3.30 9.36 8.50
C ASN A 156 4.62 10.17 8.48
N PRO A 157 5.68 9.69 9.17
CA PRO A 157 6.99 10.31 9.08
C PRO A 157 7.51 10.30 7.64
N ASN A 158 8.16 11.37 7.24
CA ASN A 158 8.87 11.43 5.97
C ASN A 158 10.30 10.88 6.12
N PHE A 159 11.05 10.80 5.01
CA PHE A 159 12.40 10.23 4.97
C PHE A 159 13.42 10.93 5.89
N LEU A 160 13.22 12.19 6.22
CA LEU A 160 14.13 12.98 7.08
C LEU A 160 13.80 12.83 8.57
N GLU A 161 12.65 12.26 8.89
CA GLU A 161 12.10 12.16 10.25
C GLU A 161 12.34 10.76 10.84
N ASP A 162 12.26 10.66 12.15
CA ASP A 162 12.39 9.40 12.87
C ASP A 162 11.09 8.58 12.75
N ASN A 163 11.16 7.46 12.04
CA ASN A 163 10.02 6.57 11.84
C ASN A 163 9.65 5.76 13.10
N THR A 164 10.44 5.85 14.16
CA THR A 164 10.15 5.22 15.45
C THR A 164 9.46 6.16 16.43
N ASP A 165 9.35 7.46 16.09
CA ASP A 165 8.67 8.45 16.93
C ASP A 165 7.15 8.18 16.96
N PRO A 166 6.57 7.84 18.12
CA PRO A 166 5.15 7.56 18.26
C PRO A 166 4.25 8.77 17.99
N SER A 167 4.78 9.99 18.04
CA SER A 167 4.02 11.23 17.87
C SER A 167 3.34 11.32 16.50
N PHE A 168 3.89 10.68 15.46
CA PHE A 168 3.29 10.62 14.14
C PHE A 168 1.97 9.83 14.15
N PHE A 169 1.97 8.67 14.80
CA PHE A 169 0.74 7.88 14.93
C PHE A 169 -0.27 8.54 15.86
N GLU A 170 0.18 9.20 16.94
CA GLU A 170 -0.68 9.97 17.84
C GLU A 170 -1.34 11.15 17.09
N THR A 171 -0.59 11.83 16.22
CA THR A 171 -1.14 12.87 15.33
C THR A 171 -2.20 12.31 14.40
N ALA A 172 -1.93 11.17 13.77
CA ALA A 172 -2.90 10.50 12.91
C ALA A 172 -4.16 10.08 13.67
N LEU A 173 -4.01 9.56 14.89
CA LEU A 173 -5.14 9.23 15.77
C LEU A 173 -6.00 10.46 16.09
N ALA A 174 -5.38 11.61 16.38
CA ALA A 174 -6.11 12.86 16.65
C ALA A 174 -6.89 13.32 15.41
N ILE A 175 -6.32 13.20 14.22
CA ILE A 175 -7.02 13.47 12.95
C ILE A 175 -8.20 12.49 12.79
N GLY A 176 -7.99 11.20 12.98
CA GLY A 176 -9.03 10.17 12.88
C GLY A 176 -10.17 10.37 13.88
N ASP A 177 -9.85 10.83 15.09
CA ASP A 177 -10.81 11.15 16.14
C ASP A 177 -11.76 12.28 15.71
N ILE A 178 -11.19 13.37 15.19
CA ILE A 178 -11.95 14.53 14.69
C ILE A 178 -12.82 14.15 13.49
N LEU A 179 -12.28 13.36 12.55
CA LEU A 179 -13.03 12.88 11.38
C LEU A 179 -14.26 12.07 11.79
N LEU A 180 -14.10 11.11 12.70
CA LEU A 180 -15.21 10.31 13.19
C LEU A 180 -16.26 11.17 13.88
N GLU A 181 -15.88 12.14 14.72
CA GLU A 181 -16.81 13.06 15.36
C GLU A 181 -17.59 13.89 14.35
N LYS A 182 -16.88 14.45 13.37
CA LYS A 182 -17.49 15.23 12.29
C LYS A 182 -18.53 14.40 11.51
N TYR A 183 -18.18 13.16 11.11
CA TYR A 183 -19.10 12.30 10.37
C TYR A 183 -20.34 11.95 11.17
N ILE A 184 -20.17 11.63 12.45
CA ILE A 184 -21.28 11.32 13.35
C ILE A 184 -22.17 12.56 13.56
N LEU A 185 -21.58 13.72 13.78
CA LEU A 185 -22.32 14.97 13.98
C LEU A 185 -23.17 15.31 12.74
N ILE A 186 -22.59 15.22 11.54
CA ILE A 186 -23.30 15.46 10.28
C ILE A 186 -24.45 14.46 10.11
N GLY A 187 -24.17 13.16 10.20
CA GLY A 187 -25.18 12.11 10.04
C GLY A 187 -26.30 12.23 11.05
N TRP A 188 -25.98 12.49 12.33
CA TRP A 188 -26.97 12.66 13.37
C TRP A 188 -27.85 13.88 13.14
N THR A 189 -27.27 15.05 12.86
CA THR A 189 -28.04 16.30 12.74
C THR A 189 -29.00 16.28 11.56
N LEU A 190 -28.59 15.69 10.43
CA LEU A 190 -29.45 15.54 9.26
C LEU A 190 -30.71 14.72 9.56
N TYR A 191 -30.59 13.67 10.36
CA TYR A 191 -31.75 12.83 10.70
C TYR A 191 -32.53 13.29 11.94
N ALA A 192 -31.86 13.93 12.91
CA ALA A 192 -32.51 14.44 14.10
C ALA A 192 -33.27 15.73 13.85
N TYR A 193 -32.78 16.62 12.99
CA TYR A 193 -33.33 17.95 12.76
C TYR A 193 -33.80 18.17 11.31
N GLY A 194 -33.51 17.26 10.38
CA GLY A 194 -33.78 17.43 8.94
C GLY A 194 -32.77 18.33 8.21
N GLU A 195 -31.96 19.07 8.96
CA GLU A 195 -30.89 19.96 8.47
C GLU A 195 -29.78 20.04 9.52
N ILE A 196 -28.68 20.69 9.17
CA ILE A 196 -27.61 20.98 10.14
C ILE A 196 -27.91 22.34 10.80
N PRO A 197 -28.27 22.39 12.11
CA PRO A 197 -28.51 23.62 12.81
C PRO A 197 -27.25 24.52 12.91
N ASP A 198 -27.42 25.84 13.01
CA ASP A 198 -26.30 26.78 12.97
C ASP A 198 -25.26 26.58 14.07
N PHE A 199 -25.66 26.14 15.26
CA PHE A 199 -24.70 25.81 16.30
C PHE A 199 -23.85 24.57 15.99
N HIS A 200 -24.40 23.60 15.27
CA HIS A 200 -23.62 22.43 14.78
C HIS A 200 -22.82 22.78 13.54
N LYS A 201 -23.26 23.71 12.69
CA LYS A 201 -22.41 24.24 11.60
C LYS A 201 -21.12 24.83 12.14
N LYS A 202 -21.21 25.64 13.21
CA LYS A 202 -20.02 26.19 13.88
C LYS A 202 -19.09 25.11 14.40
N GLN A 203 -19.62 24.04 15.00
CA GLN A 203 -18.81 22.92 15.48
C GLN A 203 -18.14 22.18 14.32
N ILE A 204 -18.82 21.99 13.20
CA ILE A 204 -18.25 21.40 11.98
C ILE A 204 -17.14 22.31 11.42
N GLU A 205 -17.36 23.63 11.37
CA GLU A 205 -16.36 24.62 10.96
C GLU A 205 -15.11 24.63 11.88
N GLU A 206 -15.30 24.39 13.18
CA GLU A 206 -14.18 24.20 14.12
C GLU A 206 -13.37 22.94 13.77
N TYR A 207 -14.04 21.79 13.51
CA TYR A 207 -13.37 20.58 13.05
C TYR A 207 -12.62 20.82 11.74
N ASP A 208 -13.26 21.46 10.76
CA ASP A 208 -12.62 21.79 9.49
C ASP A 208 -11.39 22.68 9.66
N THR A 209 -11.47 23.67 10.57
CA THR A 209 -10.34 24.54 10.90
C THR A 209 -9.17 23.75 11.49
N ILE A 210 -9.44 22.80 12.38
CA ILE A 210 -8.40 21.95 12.97
C ILE A 210 -7.77 21.05 11.89
N LEU A 211 -8.59 20.42 11.04
CA LEU A 211 -8.10 19.57 9.95
C LEU A 211 -7.26 20.35 8.94
N GLU A 212 -7.68 21.57 8.58
CA GLU A 212 -6.91 22.47 7.72
C GLU A 212 -5.55 22.90 8.33
N ASN A 213 -5.47 23.05 9.66
CA ASN A 213 -4.20 23.31 10.32
C ASN A 213 -3.25 22.11 10.24
N TYR A 214 -3.75 20.87 10.42
CA TYR A 214 -2.96 19.68 10.16
C TYR A 214 -2.48 19.62 8.72
N LYS A 215 -3.34 19.90 7.75
CA LYS A 215 -3.00 19.95 6.33
C LYS A 215 -1.91 20.97 6.02
N LYS A 216 -1.99 22.17 6.56
CA LYS A 216 -0.95 23.19 6.41
C LYS A 216 0.41 22.74 6.95
N THR A 217 0.42 22.13 8.12
CA THR A 217 1.66 21.56 8.70
C THR A 217 2.25 20.46 7.81
N GLN A 218 1.41 19.60 7.24
CA GLN A 218 1.87 18.55 6.33
C GLN A 218 2.44 19.13 5.03
N ILE A 219 1.82 20.19 4.47
CA ILE A 219 2.34 20.88 3.29
C ILE A 219 3.72 21.48 3.58
N GLN A 220 3.92 22.13 4.73
CA GLN A 220 5.23 22.67 5.14
C GLN A 220 6.29 21.56 5.24
N ARG A 221 5.96 20.43 5.89
CA ARG A 221 6.85 19.26 5.96
C ARG A 221 7.21 18.73 4.57
N GLU A 222 6.25 18.75 3.64
CA GLU A 222 6.49 18.33 2.27
C GLU A 222 7.39 19.30 1.50
N GLU A 223 7.22 20.60 1.70
CA GLU A 223 8.10 21.64 1.12
C GLU A 223 9.53 21.49 1.64
N GLU A 224 9.73 21.30 2.94
CA GLU A 224 11.04 21.03 3.53
C GLU A 224 11.71 19.79 2.94
N LEU A 225 10.94 18.70 2.77
CA LEU A 225 11.44 17.49 2.12
C LEU A 225 11.83 17.76 0.66
N ASN A 226 11.02 18.53 -0.06
CA ASN A 226 11.29 18.89 -1.46
C ASN A 226 12.56 19.73 -1.59
N ASN A 227 12.81 20.65 -0.67
CA ASN A 227 14.03 21.48 -0.64
C ASN A 227 15.30 20.63 -0.36
N ASN A 228 15.15 19.45 0.25
CA ASN A 228 16.24 18.53 0.55
C ASN A 228 16.40 17.39 -0.48
N LEU A 229 15.64 17.38 -1.57
CA LEU A 229 15.65 16.26 -2.54
C LEU A 229 17.01 15.97 -3.15
N GLU A 230 17.83 16.98 -3.46
CA GLU A 230 19.18 16.76 -4.00
C GLU A 230 20.11 16.08 -2.98
N THR A 231 19.96 16.43 -1.70
CA THR A 231 20.69 15.75 -0.62
C THR A 231 20.26 14.29 -0.49
N ILE A 232 18.95 14.03 -0.58
CA ILE A 232 18.38 12.67 -0.53
C ILE A 232 18.84 11.88 -1.75
N LYS A 233 18.82 12.46 -2.94
CA LYS A 233 19.33 11.87 -4.17
C LYS A 233 20.80 11.48 -4.04
N THR A 234 21.64 12.40 -3.56
CA THR A 234 23.08 12.14 -3.37
C THR A 234 23.30 10.97 -2.39
N LYS A 235 22.55 10.91 -1.29
CA LYS A 235 22.61 9.78 -0.34
C LYS A 235 22.20 8.47 -1.01
N PHE A 236 21.11 8.47 -1.78
CA PHE A 236 20.62 7.30 -2.50
C PHE A 236 21.64 6.82 -3.55
N GLU A 237 22.20 7.71 -4.35
CA GLU A 237 23.22 7.39 -5.36
C GLU A 237 24.52 6.84 -4.73
N ASN A 238 24.95 7.41 -3.60
CA ASN A 238 26.08 6.88 -2.85
C ASN A 238 25.82 5.49 -2.29
N GLU A 239 24.61 5.24 -1.84
CA GLU A 239 24.20 3.92 -1.38
C GLU A 239 24.16 2.90 -2.52
N LEU A 240 23.64 3.26 -3.68
CA LEU A 240 23.69 2.40 -4.86
C LEU A 240 25.12 2.01 -5.23
N LYS A 241 26.09 2.93 -5.09
CA LYS A 241 27.51 2.66 -5.32
C LYS A 241 28.13 1.78 -4.25
N SER A 242 27.64 1.84 -3.02
CA SER A 242 28.13 1.03 -1.88
C SER A 242 27.50 -0.37 -1.78
N ASN A 243 26.43 -0.61 -2.51
CA ASN A 243 25.66 -1.88 -2.49
C ASN A 243 26.40 -3.09 -3.08
N ASP A 244 27.62 -2.89 -3.62
CA ASP A 244 28.54 -3.99 -3.93
C ASP A 244 28.79 -4.95 -2.73
N ILE A 245 28.41 -4.53 -1.52
CA ILE A 245 28.66 -5.29 -0.26
C ILE A 245 27.48 -6.18 0.14
N LEU A 246 26.23 -5.85 -0.20
CA LEU A 246 25.02 -6.53 0.31
C LEU A 246 24.68 -7.84 -0.39
N LEU A 247 25.08 -8.00 -1.63
CA LEU A 247 24.77 -9.21 -2.41
C LEU A 247 25.63 -10.44 -2.04
N GLY A 248 26.50 -10.31 -1.02
CA GLY A 248 27.08 -11.41 -0.24
C GLY A 248 28.02 -12.37 -0.96
N THR A 249 28.25 -12.22 -2.26
CA THR A 249 29.33 -12.93 -2.97
C THR A 249 29.87 -12.04 -4.09
N GLN A 250 31.12 -11.63 -3.93
CA GLN A 250 31.92 -10.88 -4.92
C GLN A 250 31.80 -11.46 -6.34
N THR A 251 31.60 -12.75 -6.44
CA THR A 251 31.49 -13.49 -7.71
C THR A 251 30.17 -13.26 -8.42
N THR A 252 29.07 -13.14 -7.68
CA THR A 252 27.73 -12.86 -8.26
C THR A 252 27.61 -11.41 -8.68
N LEU A 253 28.18 -10.48 -7.88
CA LEU A 253 28.20 -9.06 -8.18
C LEU A 253 29.08 -8.72 -9.38
N ASN A 254 30.26 -9.31 -9.47
CA ASN A 254 31.13 -9.11 -10.64
C ASN A 254 30.46 -9.63 -11.93
N LYS A 255 29.62 -10.66 -11.84
CA LYS A 255 28.79 -11.11 -12.95
C LYS A 255 27.63 -10.16 -13.25
N ILE A 256 26.94 -9.67 -12.22
CA ILE A 256 25.83 -8.72 -12.38
C ILE A 256 26.34 -7.39 -12.88
N ASN A 257 27.43 -6.86 -12.34
CA ASN A 257 28.05 -5.61 -12.79
C ASN A 257 28.67 -5.72 -14.20
N SER A 258 29.11 -6.92 -14.62
CA SER A 258 29.58 -7.15 -15.99
C SER A 258 28.43 -7.31 -17.00
N ILE A 259 27.22 -7.59 -16.52
CA ILE A 259 26.08 -7.92 -17.37
C ILE A 259 25.29 -6.71 -17.78
N SER A 260 25.18 -5.64 -17.02
CA SER A 260 24.74 -4.33 -17.50
C SER A 260 24.23 -3.36 -16.42
N GLN A 261 24.29 -2.09 -16.77
CA GLN A 261 23.69 -0.98 -16.06
C GLN A 261 22.14 -0.99 -16.06
N ASN A 262 21.50 -1.95 -16.76
CA ASN A 262 20.06 -1.99 -17.04
C ASN A 262 19.28 -3.12 -16.36
N LEU A 263 19.64 -3.48 -15.12
CA LEU A 263 18.78 -4.38 -14.32
C LEU A 263 17.41 -3.73 -14.07
N PRO A 264 16.32 -4.52 -14.06
CA PRO A 264 14.97 -3.99 -13.86
C PRO A 264 14.68 -3.58 -12.41
N TYR A 265 15.65 -3.67 -11.52
CA TYR A 265 15.50 -3.39 -10.11
C TYR A 265 16.70 -2.66 -9.52
N PHE A 266 16.47 -1.95 -8.43
CA PHE A 266 17.50 -1.51 -7.49
C PHE A 266 17.49 -2.43 -6.26
N VAL A 267 18.65 -2.68 -5.68
CA VAL A 267 18.79 -3.29 -4.35
C VAL A 267 19.40 -2.26 -3.43
N LEU A 268 18.77 -2.03 -2.28
CA LEU A 268 19.17 -1.03 -1.30
C LEU A 268 19.43 -1.70 0.06
N ASN A 269 20.29 -1.10 0.88
CA ASN A 269 20.59 -1.59 2.22
C ASN A 269 19.68 -1.02 3.29
N LYS A 270 18.80 -0.08 2.91
CA LYS A 270 17.74 0.44 3.77
C LYS A 270 16.52 0.84 2.94
N PHE A 271 15.40 1.03 3.63
CA PHE A 271 14.18 1.52 3.01
C PHE A 271 14.33 3.00 2.62
N TYR A 272 13.83 3.34 1.43
CA TYR A 272 13.70 4.71 0.94
C TYR A 272 12.26 5.02 0.50
N PRO A 273 11.77 6.24 0.68
CA PRO A 273 10.43 6.64 0.24
C PRO A 273 10.41 6.82 -1.28
N ILE A 274 10.13 5.74 -1.97
CA ILE A 274 10.23 5.57 -3.43
C ILE A 274 9.43 6.60 -4.20
N SER A 275 8.19 6.84 -3.79
CA SER A 275 7.27 7.75 -4.47
C SER A 275 7.81 9.19 -4.58
N ARG A 276 8.76 9.58 -3.70
CA ARG A 276 9.35 10.92 -3.71
C ARG A 276 10.64 11.00 -4.49
N LEU A 277 11.48 9.96 -4.49
CA LEU A 277 12.72 9.91 -5.26
C LEU A 277 12.46 9.78 -6.76
N PHE A 278 11.47 8.98 -7.12
CA PHE A 278 11.10 8.74 -8.51
C PHE A 278 9.91 9.60 -8.96
N ARG A 279 9.38 10.44 -8.06
CA ARG A 279 8.23 11.32 -8.22
C ARG A 279 7.30 10.95 -9.37
N PHE A 280 6.39 10.05 -9.10
CA PHE A 280 5.11 10.14 -9.76
C PHE A 280 4.32 11.22 -9.02
N LYS A 281 4.49 12.49 -9.38
CA LYS A 281 3.59 13.51 -8.87
C LYS A 281 2.18 13.05 -9.19
N THR A 282 1.35 12.89 -8.19
CA THR A 282 -0.07 13.10 -8.27
C THR A 282 -0.30 14.60 -8.47
N ALA A 283 0.25 15.14 -9.56
CA ALA A 283 -0.08 16.47 -10.01
C ALA A 283 -1.45 16.40 -10.67
N PRO A 284 -2.28 17.45 -10.56
CA PRO A 284 -3.45 17.61 -11.39
C PRO A 284 -3.10 17.34 -12.85
N ILE A 285 -4.02 16.72 -13.57
CA ILE A 285 -3.82 16.28 -14.98
C ILE A 285 -3.27 17.40 -15.88
N SER A 286 -3.50 18.67 -15.52
CA SER A 286 -3.00 19.86 -16.22
C SER A 286 -1.49 20.11 -16.13
N GLU A 287 -0.76 19.50 -15.19
CA GLU A 287 0.68 19.75 -14.96
C GLU A 287 1.59 18.57 -15.31
N LYS A 288 1.06 17.53 -15.96
CA LYS A 288 1.78 16.25 -16.20
C LYS A 288 2.89 16.31 -17.24
N ASN A 289 3.00 17.37 -18.04
CA ASN A 289 3.85 17.37 -19.23
C ASN A 289 5.32 17.73 -19.01
N ASP A 290 5.73 18.31 -17.86
CA ASP A 290 7.10 18.80 -17.65
C ASP A 290 7.91 18.06 -16.58
N PHE A 291 7.43 16.89 -16.16
CA PHE A 291 8.05 16.20 -15.03
C PHE A 291 9.21 15.29 -15.45
N LYS A 292 10.43 15.64 -15.07
CA LYS A 292 11.59 14.74 -15.15
C LYS A 292 11.80 14.04 -13.80
N PRO A 293 11.93 12.69 -13.76
CA PRO A 293 12.27 11.99 -12.53
C PRO A 293 13.66 12.45 -12.05
N VAL A 294 13.82 12.57 -10.74
CA VAL A 294 15.10 12.94 -10.11
C VAL A 294 16.17 11.87 -10.36
N ILE A 295 15.74 10.62 -10.47
CA ILE A 295 16.56 9.46 -10.81
C ILE A 295 15.83 8.70 -11.92
N GLU A 296 16.58 8.14 -12.87
CA GLU A 296 16.00 7.34 -13.94
C GLU A 296 15.31 6.09 -13.36
N PRO A 297 14.00 5.90 -13.58
CA PRO A 297 13.24 4.87 -12.90
C PRO A 297 13.58 3.48 -13.44
N LYS A 298 13.74 2.51 -12.51
CA LYS A 298 13.68 1.08 -12.80
C LYS A 298 12.28 0.53 -12.49
N CYS A 299 12.05 -0.76 -12.76
CA CYS A 299 10.73 -1.35 -12.54
C CYS A 299 10.42 -1.52 -11.05
N PHE A 300 11.42 -1.92 -10.25
CA PHE A 300 11.27 -2.26 -8.84
C PHE A 300 12.42 -1.78 -7.98
N ILE A 301 12.14 -1.61 -6.67
CA ILE A 301 13.15 -1.53 -5.62
C ILE A 301 12.99 -2.72 -4.68
N ILE A 302 14.13 -3.30 -4.31
CA ILE A 302 14.25 -4.31 -3.27
C ILE A 302 15.07 -3.69 -2.14
N SER A 303 14.52 -3.68 -0.93
CA SER A 303 15.18 -3.15 0.27
C SER A 303 14.88 -4.03 1.47
N PRO A 304 15.62 -3.93 2.59
CA PRO A 304 15.20 -4.57 3.83
C PRO A 304 13.77 -4.22 4.16
N SER A 305 12.98 -5.20 4.59
CA SER A 305 11.60 -4.97 4.99
C SER A 305 11.56 -4.12 6.26
N ILE A 306 10.63 -3.17 6.32
CA ILE A 306 10.35 -2.39 7.53
C ILE A 306 9.32 -3.07 8.42
N ARG A 307 8.68 -4.13 7.94
CA ARG A 307 7.61 -4.86 8.65
C ARG A 307 8.07 -6.19 9.19
N ASP A 308 8.90 -6.92 8.43
CA ASP A 308 9.30 -8.30 8.71
C ASP A 308 10.80 -8.51 8.55
N GLU A 309 11.32 -9.66 9.01
CA GLU A 309 12.65 -10.10 8.62
C GLU A 309 12.65 -10.40 7.11
N GLY A 310 13.67 -9.92 6.40
CA GLY A 310 13.83 -10.15 4.96
C GLY A 310 13.77 -8.89 4.13
N PHE A 311 13.16 -8.98 2.94
CA PHE A 311 13.21 -7.95 1.92
C PHE A 311 11.82 -7.56 1.46
N GLN A 312 11.62 -6.25 1.29
CA GLN A 312 10.43 -5.67 0.69
C GLN A 312 10.73 -5.34 -0.77
N ILE A 313 9.79 -5.67 -1.63
CA ILE A 313 9.82 -5.37 -3.07
C ILE A 313 8.75 -4.31 -3.31
N ASN A 314 9.12 -3.19 -3.91
CA ASN A 314 8.18 -2.12 -4.22
C ASN A 314 8.26 -1.77 -5.70
N LYS A 315 7.09 -1.66 -6.31
CA LYS A 315 6.96 -1.22 -7.70
C LYS A 315 7.34 0.25 -7.83
N ILE A 316 8.08 0.55 -8.90
CA ILE A 316 8.34 1.93 -9.32
C ILE A 316 7.58 2.24 -10.62
N TYR A 317 7.62 1.31 -11.59
CA TYR A 317 7.19 1.61 -12.94
C TYR A 317 6.63 0.38 -13.68
N ASP A 318 5.55 0.56 -14.43
CA ASP A 318 4.94 -0.30 -15.47
C ASP A 318 4.52 -1.74 -15.14
N TYR A 319 5.09 -2.40 -14.13
CA TYR A 319 4.84 -3.81 -13.86
C TYR A 319 4.13 -4.01 -12.52
N THR A 320 3.23 -4.97 -12.44
CA THR A 320 2.59 -5.42 -11.19
C THR A 320 3.01 -6.85 -10.89
N LEU A 321 3.14 -7.19 -9.63
CA LEU A 321 3.56 -8.52 -9.14
C LEU A 321 2.42 -9.56 -9.15
N GLU A 322 1.22 -9.17 -9.63
CA GLU A 322 0.07 -10.04 -9.75
C GLU A 322 0.32 -11.23 -10.67
N ASP A 323 -0.30 -12.36 -10.36
CA ASP A 323 -0.32 -13.59 -11.17
C ASP A 323 1.03 -14.26 -11.40
N VAL A 324 2.10 -13.78 -10.76
CA VAL A 324 3.46 -14.31 -10.98
C VAL A 324 3.78 -15.48 -10.05
N PHE A 325 3.14 -15.51 -8.88
CA PHE A 325 3.44 -16.48 -7.82
C PHE A 325 3.39 -17.95 -8.30
N ASN A 326 2.39 -18.31 -9.10
CA ASN A 326 2.21 -19.67 -9.60
C ASN A 326 3.27 -20.13 -10.60
N TYR A 327 4.06 -19.22 -11.15
CA TYR A 327 5.16 -19.53 -12.05
C TYR A 327 6.49 -19.78 -11.32
N LEU A 328 6.55 -19.44 -10.02
CA LEU A 328 7.74 -19.66 -9.21
C LEU A 328 7.85 -21.14 -8.79
N PRO A 329 9.06 -21.69 -8.62
CA PRO A 329 9.28 -22.98 -7.97
C PRO A 329 8.82 -22.95 -6.51
N ASP A 330 8.38 -24.10 -5.98
CA ASP A 330 7.89 -24.25 -4.61
C ASP A 330 8.86 -23.71 -3.55
N LYS A 331 10.17 -23.86 -3.79
CA LYS A 331 11.21 -23.34 -2.92
C LYS A 331 11.15 -21.82 -2.82
N ILE A 332 11.02 -21.14 -3.96
CA ILE A 332 10.91 -19.67 -4.02
C ILE A 332 9.59 -19.21 -3.46
N GLN A 333 8.49 -19.91 -3.77
CA GLN A 333 7.16 -19.58 -3.21
C GLN A 333 7.16 -19.57 -1.68
N LYS A 334 7.86 -20.50 -1.02
CA LYS A 334 7.99 -20.56 0.45
C LYS A 334 8.76 -19.37 1.06
N ASP A 335 9.60 -18.73 0.26
CA ASP A 335 10.34 -17.55 0.69
C ASP A 335 9.53 -16.24 0.52
N ILE A 336 8.53 -16.23 -0.38
CA ILE A 336 7.64 -15.09 -0.57
C ILE A 336 6.59 -15.11 0.54
N THR A 337 6.64 -14.14 1.44
CA THR A 337 5.76 -14.09 2.61
C THR A 337 4.48 -13.33 2.36
N PHE A 338 4.48 -12.41 1.39
CA PHE A 338 3.34 -11.59 1.05
C PHE A 338 3.45 -11.02 -0.37
N ILE A 339 2.32 -10.92 -1.06
CA ILE A 339 2.14 -10.12 -2.28
C ILE A 339 0.83 -9.36 -2.11
N HIS A 340 0.89 -8.03 -2.19
CA HIS A 340 -0.30 -7.20 -2.09
C HIS A 340 -1.24 -7.46 -3.27
N SER A 341 -2.54 -7.46 -3.03
CA SER A 341 -3.56 -7.79 -4.04
C SER A 341 -3.55 -6.89 -5.29
N ASN A 342 -3.02 -5.67 -5.17
CA ASN A 342 -2.82 -4.76 -6.31
C ASN A 342 -1.44 -4.91 -7.00
N GLY A 343 -0.61 -5.85 -6.56
CA GLY A 343 0.70 -6.14 -7.13
C GLY A 343 1.76 -5.03 -7.02
N ILE A 344 1.55 -4.02 -6.18
CA ILE A 344 2.50 -2.89 -6.05
C ILE A 344 3.62 -3.16 -5.04
N THR A 345 3.41 -4.10 -4.12
CA THR A 345 4.41 -4.49 -3.12
C THR A 345 4.35 -5.98 -2.81
N ALA A 346 5.49 -6.53 -2.43
CA ALA A 346 5.63 -7.89 -1.93
C ALA A 346 6.74 -7.96 -0.88
N THR A 347 6.79 -9.05 -0.11
CA THR A 347 7.88 -9.35 0.82
C THR A 347 8.43 -10.75 0.61
N SER A 348 9.74 -10.89 0.86
CA SER A 348 10.47 -12.16 0.74
C SER A 348 11.47 -12.32 1.87
N LYS A 349 11.63 -13.53 2.39
CA LYS A 349 12.63 -13.87 3.41
C LYS A 349 14.06 -13.72 2.90
N ILE A 350 14.27 -13.97 1.59
CA ILE A 350 15.59 -14.08 0.99
C ILE A 350 15.70 -13.13 -0.20
N LEU A 351 16.82 -12.41 -0.29
CA LEU A 351 17.09 -11.48 -1.40
C LEU A 351 17.05 -12.18 -2.78
N ALA A 352 17.62 -13.37 -2.91
CA ALA A 352 17.63 -14.13 -4.17
C ALA A 352 16.20 -14.45 -4.64
N SER A 353 15.30 -14.79 -3.72
CA SER A 353 13.89 -15.06 -4.03
C SER A 353 13.14 -13.79 -4.41
N ALA A 354 13.45 -12.65 -3.78
CA ALA A 354 12.92 -11.32 -4.16
C ALA A 354 13.35 -10.95 -5.59
N ILE A 355 14.62 -11.13 -5.93
CA ILE A 355 15.16 -10.88 -7.27
C ILE A 355 14.49 -11.81 -8.30
N THR A 356 14.32 -13.09 -7.95
CA THR A 356 13.65 -14.06 -8.84
C THR A 356 12.20 -13.67 -9.11
N LEU A 357 11.46 -13.23 -8.10
CA LEU A 357 10.09 -12.75 -8.27
C LEU A 357 10.04 -11.55 -9.24
N VAL A 358 10.91 -10.56 -9.06
CA VAL A 358 10.99 -9.37 -9.93
C VAL A 358 11.33 -9.77 -11.38
N ASN A 359 12.36 -10.57 -11.58
CA ASN A 359 12.76 -10.99 -12.93
C ASN A 359 11.65 -11.80 -13.63
N THR A 360 11.00 -12.71 -12.89
CA THR A 360 9.86 -13.48 -13.41
C THR A 360 8.72 -12.55 -13.84
N THR A 361 8.41 -11.53 -13.04
CA THR A 361 7.41 -10.52 -13.36
C THR A 361 7.74 -9.79 -14.67
N VAL A 362 8.97 -9.32 -14.79
CA VAL A 362 9.41 -8.59 -16.00
C VAL A 362 9.34 -9.50 -17.22
N ILE A 363 9.82 -10.74 -17.11
CA ILE A 363 9.80 -11.72 -18.22
C ILE A 363 8.36 -11.98 -18.67
N LEU A 364 7.46 -12.32 -17.78
CA LEU A 364 6.07 -12.67 -18.12
C LEU A 364 5.31 -11.49 -18.71
N LYS A 365 5.38 -10.33 -18.06
CA LYS A 365 4.58 -9.16 -18.48
C LYS A 365 5.14 -8.50 -19.75
N THR A 366 6.45 -8.56 -19.98
CA THR A 366 7.06 -8.03 -21.22
C THR A 366 6.88 -8.99 -22.39
N ASN A 367 7.00 -10.31 -22.13
CA ASN A 367 6.81 -11.32 -23.16
C ASN A 367 5.43 -11.23 -23.80
N GLN A 368 4.37 -11.04 -23.02
CA GLN A 368 3.02 -10.85 -23.55
C GLN A 368 2.90 -9.64 -24.51
N LYS A 369 3.53 -8.51 -24.16
CA LYS A 369 3.50 -7.29 -25.00
C LYS A 369 4.28 -7.45 -26.30
N ILE A 370 5.44 -8.09 -26.24
CA ILE A 370 6.27 -8.38 -27.44
C ILE A 370 5.55 -9.37 -28.35
N TYR A 371 4.89 -10.38 -27.78
CA TYR A 371 4.11 -11.35 -28.54
C TYR A 371 2.98 -10.68 -29.32
N GLN A 372 2.22 -9.80 -28.70
CA GLN A 372 1.17 -9.05 -29.38
C GLN A 372 1.73 -8.15 -30.50
N ALA A 373 2.76 -7.37 -30.19
CA ALA A 373 3.39 -6.50 -31.18
C ALA A 373 3.92 -7.28 -32.40
N PHE A 374 4.44 -8.49 -32.17
CA PHE A 374 4.91 -9.35 -33.26
C PHE A 374 3.77 -9.93 -34.10
N LEU A 375 2.66 -10.34 -33.49
CA LEU A 375 1.47 -10.82 -34.21
C LEU A 375 0.80 -9.72 -35.05
N GLU A 376 0.87 -8.48 -34.60
CA GLU A 376 0.33 -7.31 -35.28
C GLU A 376 1.23 -6.77 -36.42
N GLY A 377 2.34 -7.45 -36.72
CA GLY A 377 3.25 -7.09 -37.82
C GLY A 377 3.99 -5.77 -37.58
N TYR A 378 4.76 -5.70 -36.51
CA TYR A 378 5.45 -4.51 -36.06
C TYR A 378 6.42 -3.93 -37.14
N ASN A 379 6.01 -2.85 -37.77
CA ASN A 379 6.78 -2.12 -38.80
C ASN A 379 7.12 -0.67 -38.38
N LYS A 380 6.95 -0.34 -37.09
CA LYS A 380 7.21 1.00 -36.56
C LYS A 380 8.46 1.01 -35.69
N PRO A 381 9.24 2.11 -35.69
CA PRO A 381 10.34 2.25 -34.76
C PRO A 381 9.80 2.24 -33.31
N LEU A 382 10.49 1.52 -32.41
CA LEU A 382 10.16 1.46 -31.01
C LEU A 382 10.28 2.86 -30.37
N THR A 383 9.34 3.19 -29.52
CA THR A 383 9.47 4.33 -28.61
C THR A 383 10.62 4.10 -27.62
N GLU A 384 11.18 5.17 -27.06
CA GLU A 384 12.23 5.05 -26.02
C GLU A 384 11.79 4.19 -24.83
N LYS A 385 10.50 4.27 -24.46
CA LYS A 385 9.90 3.43 -23.42
C LYS A 385 9.93 1.94 -23.78
N GLU A 386 9.63 1.60 -25.01
CA GLU A 386 9.66 0.20 -25.48
C GLU A 386 11.07 -0.34 -25.57
N LYS A 387 12.04 0.45 -26.04
CA LYS A 387 13.46 0.09 -26.01
C LYS A 387 13.93 -0.19 -24.58
N TYR A 388 13.53 0.64 -23.64
CA TYR A 388 13.88 0.51 -22.23
C TYR A 388 13.31 -0.78 -21.62
N ASN A 389 12.04 -1.07 -21.90
CA ASN A 389 11.38 -2.29 -21.44
C ASN A 389 12.02 -3.56 -22.03
N LEU A 390 12.46 -3.53 -23.29
CA LEU A 390 13.17 -4.64 -23.92
C LEU A 390 14.54 -4.88 -23.30
N SER A 391 15.27 -3.82 -22.97
CA SER A 391 16.53 -3.91 -22.23
C SER A 391 16.35 -4.59 -20.87
N PHE A 392 15.28 -4.24 -20.13
CA PHE A 392 14.96 -4.92 -18.88
C PHE A 392 14.63 -6.40 -19.08
N LEU A 393 13.89 -6.75 -20.12
CA LEU A 393 13.59 -8.14 -20.44
C LEU A 393 14.87 -8.94 -20.76
N GLU A 394 15.77 -8.41 -21.58
CA GLU A 394 17.04 -9.08 -21.94
C GLU A 394 17.86 -9.36 -20.68
N ASN A 395 17.98 -8.39 -19.78
CA ASN A 395 18.72 -8.55 -18.53
C ASN A 395 18.04 -9.51 -17.55
N ALA A 396 16.72 -9.45 -17.42
CA ALA A 396 15.96 -10.36 -16.57
C ALA A 396 16.09 -11.83 -17.07
N LEU A 397 16.01 -12.04 -18.38
CA LEU A 397 16.21 -13.37 -19.00
C LEU A 397 17.61 -13.90 -18.74
N LEU A 398 18.64 -13.05 -18.91
CA LEU A 398 20.02 -13.44 -18.70
C LEU A 398 20.29 -13.77 -17.23
N ASP A 399 19.86 -12.93 -16.32
CA ASP A 399 20.02 -13.14 -14.87
C ASP A 399 19.28 -14.43 -14.41
N THR A 400 18.03 -14.61 -14.86
CA THR A 400 17.25 -15.81 -14.52
C THR A 400 17.89 -17.08 -15.08
N SER A 401 18.38 -17.05 -16.30
CA SER A 401 19.03 -18.22 -16.93
C SER A 401 20.32 -18.63 -16.21
N LEU A 402 21.06 -17.66 -15.66
CA LEU A 402 22.32 -17.91 -14.95
C LEU A 402 22.11 -18.34 -13.50
N ASN A 403 21.17 -17.71 -12.81
CA ASN A 403 21.00 -17.85 -11.37
C ASN A 403 19.85 -18.79 -10.97
N ASN A 404 18.85 -18.98 -11.85
CA ASN A 404 17.67 -19.82 -11.61
C ASN A 404 17.20 -20.53 -12.88
N PRO A 405 17.98 -21.48 -13.42
CA PRO A 405 17.64 -22.16 -14.68
C PRO A 405 16.30 -22.92 -14.61
N GLU A 406 15.92 -23.45 -13.46
CA GLU A 406 14.63 -24.13 -13.27
C GLU A 406 13.44 -23.17 -13.46
N VAL A 407 13.56 -21.92 -12.97
CA VAL A 407 12.56 -20.86 -13.19
C VAL A 407 12.50 -20.51 -14.66
N PHE A 408 13.66 -20.35 -15.29
CA PHE A 408 13.77 -20.02 -16.70
C PHE A 408 13.08 -21.09 -17.57
N ASP A 409 13.28 -22.37 -17.28
CA ASP A 409 12.66 -23.48 -18.00
C ASP A 409 11.16 -23.61 -17.74
N LYS A 410 10.68 -23.24 -16.55
CA LYS A 410 9.25 -23.22 -16.19
C LYS A 410 8.49 -22.06 -16.86
N ILE A 411 9.13 -20.89 -16.97
CA ILE A 411 8.50 -19.68 -17.55
C ILE A 411 8.45 -19.74 -19.07
N LEU A 412 9.49 -20.31 -19.70
CA LEU A 412 9.65 -20.29 -21.14
C LEU A 412 9.63 -21.71 -21.68
N SER A 413 8.56 -22.08 -22.38
CA SER A 413 8.54 -23.29 -23.21
C SER A 413 9.64 -23.22 -24.29
N GLN A 414 10.00 -24.35 -24.87
CA GLN A 414 11.00 -24.37 -25.98
C GLN A 414 10.55 -23.50 -27.18
N ASN A 415 9.26 -23.44 -27.43
CA ASN A 415 8.70 -22.60 -28.48
C ASN A 415 8.82 -21.11 -28.14
N ASP A 416 8.59 -20.71 -26.86
CA ASP A 416 8.75 -19.33 -26.43
C ASP A 416 10.21 -18.88 -26.50
N LYS A 417 11.17 -19.75 -26.15
CA LYS A 417 12.62 -19.47 -26.28
C LYS A 417 13.03 -19.20 -27.72
N LYS A 418 12.55 -20.00 -28.66
CA LYS A 418 12.80 -19.82 -30.10
C LYS A 418 12.18 -18.54 -30.59
N TYR A 419 10.94 -18.28 -30.17
CA TYR A 419 10.16 -17.14 -30.54
C TYR A 419 10.76 -15.82 -30.04
N LEU A 420 11.16 -15.75 -28.76
CA LEU A 420 11.88 -14.60 -28.22
C LEU A 420 13.19 -14.35 -28.95
N LYS A 421 13.96 -15.39 -29.26
CA LYS A 421 15.19 -15.27 -30.03
C LYS A 421 14.93 -14.68 -31.43
N ASP A 422 13.90 -15.13 -32.10
CA ASP A 422 13.52 -14.63 -33.43
C ASP A 422 13.00 -13.18 -33.34
N ALA A 423 12.23 -12.84 -32.30
CA ALA A 423 11.77 -11.47 -32.05
C ALA A 423 12.94 -10.51 -31.75
N PHE A 424 13.87 -10.92 -30.91
CA PHE A 424 15.09 -10.13 -30.61
C PHE A 424 15.97 -9.96 -31.85
N ASN A 425 16.15 -11.01 -32.66
CA ASN A 425 16.95 -10.92 -33.88
C ASN A 425 16.31 -9.95 -34.89
N ARG A 426 15.00 -9.95 -35.03
CA ARG A 426 14.29 -8.99 -35.91
C ARG A 426 14.41 -7.57 -35.39
N ILE A 427 14.24 -7.34 -34.10
CA ILE A 427 14.41 -6.03 -33.47
C ILE A 427 15.83 -5.50 -33.73
N LYS A 428 16.86 -6.35 -33.60
CA LYS A 428 18.26 -5.99 -33.91
C LYS A 428 18.48 -5.68 -35.40
N GLN A 429 17.85 -6.41 -36.31
CA GLN A 429 17.97 -6.18 -37.77
C GLN A 429 17.40 -4.82 -38.22
N TYR A 430 16.42 -4.29 -37.53
CA TYR A 430 15.85 -2.98 -37.86
C TYR A 430 16.62 -1.79 -37.26
N ASN A 431 17.85 -1.99 -36.77
CA ASN A 431 18.64 -0.96 -36.07
C ASN A 431 17.84 -0.29 -34.93
N ILE A 432 16.91 -1.01 -34.33
CA ILE A 432 16.19 -0.61 -33.14
C ILE A 432 17.09 -0.97 -31.98
N LEU A 433 18.10 -0.15 -31.83
CA LEU A 433 19.24 -0.42 -30.96
C LEU A 433 18.91 -0.33 -29.50
N PHE A 434 19.44 -1.31 -28.82
CA PHE A 434 19.80 -1.25 -27.41
C PHE A 434 20.96 -0.30 -27.17
#